data_6351bb08ae8941a87cf546cc8f5e0c1b
#
_entry.id   6351bb08ae8941a87cf546cc8f5e0c1b
#
_cell.length_a   1.000
_cell.length_b   1.000
_cell.length_c   1.000
_cell.angle_alpha   90.00
_cell.angle_beta   90.00
_cell.angle_gamma   90.00
#
_symmetry.space_group_name_H-M   'P 1'
#
loop_
_entity.id
_entity.type
_entity.pdbx_description
1 polymer ?
#
loop_
_entity_poly.entity_id
_entity_poly.type
_entity_poly.pdbx_seq_one_letter_code
_entity_poly.pdbx_strand_id
1 'polypeptide(L)'
;MANPDAIHQKSELDHLDLVHALSQEIAAAISAIERNQLKQLEAAIRNQETICHALLASKGSPGSRKPAVEEAHASLAQLNRVYAGVVKRAKRCADLLLALYGQGYGSDVSLADRHSWSCEA
;
A
#
# COMPACT_ATOMS: atom_id res chain seq x y z
N MET A 1 34.24 -14.57 15.50
CA MET A 1 33.12 -14.70 16.43
C MET A 1 32.05 -13.68 16.09
N ALA A 2 30.85 -14.14 15.88
CA ALA A 2 29.74 -13.23 15.58
C ALA A 2 29.37 -12.46 16.86
N ASN A 3 29.46 -11.16 16.80
CA ASN A 3 29.03 -10.29 17.87
C ASN A 3 27.50 -10.23 17.87
N PRO A 4 26.79 -10.60 18.95
CA PRO A 4 25.34 -10.55 18.99
C PRO A 4 24.77 -9.17 18.69
N ASP A 5 25.47 -8.11 19.06
CA ASP A 5 25.04 -6.74 18.77
C ASP A 5 25.07 -6.44 17.29
N ALA A 6 26.04 -6.99 16.56
CA ALA A 6 26.13 -6.82 15.11
C ALA A 6 24.96 -7.51 14.40
N ILE A 7 24.53 -8.67 14.89
CA ILE A 7 23.37 -9.39 14.33
C ILE A 7 22.09 -8.59 14.57
N HIS A 8 21.90 -8.04 15.75
CA HIS A 8 20.74 -7.21 16.06
C HIS A 8 20.71 -5.93 15.24
N GLN A 9 21.86 -5.28 15.07
CA GLN A 9 21.96 -4.08 14.25
C GLN A 9 21.63 -4.36 12.79
N LYS A 10 22.13 -5.47 12.27
CA LYS A 10 21.82 -5.88 10.91
C LYS A 10 20.33 -6.16 10.71
N SER A 11 19.71 -6.85 11.67
CA SER A 11 18.28 -7.14 11.64
C SER A 11 17.44 -5.86 11.66
N GLU A 12 17.82 -4.88 12.47
CA GLU A 12 17.12 -3.60 12.54
C GLU A 12 17.29 -2.80 11.26
N LEU A 13 18.49 -2.78 10.68
CA LEU A 13 18.75 -2.11 9.40
C LEU A 13 17.95 -2.76 8.28
N ASP A 14 17.90 -4.10 8.26
CA ASP A 14 17.12 -4.82 7.26
C ASP A 14 15.62 -4.49 7.39
N HIS A 15 15.11 -4.41 8.61
CA HIS A 15 13.73 -4.03 8.85
C HIS A 15 13.47 -2.60 8.38
N LEU A 16 14.36 -1.69 8.70
CA LEU A 16 14.26 -0.29 8.29
C LEU A 16 14.31 -0.16 6.76
N ASP A 17 15.20 -0.92 6.11
CA ASP A 17 15.30 -0.94 4.66
C ASP A 17 14.00 -1.44 4.02
N LEU A 18 13.37 -2.46 4.60
CA LEU A 18 12.09 -2.96 4.12
C LEU A 18 10.98 -1.93 4.29
N VAL A 19 10.94 -1.21 5.40
CA VAL A 19 9.97 -0.14 5.62
C VAL A 19 10.16 0.97 4.59
N HIS A 20 11.40 1.36 4.33
CA HIS A 20 11.69 2.38 3.32
C HIS A 20 11.33 1.90 1.91
N ALA A 21 11.62 0.64 1.60
CA ALA A 21 11.26 0.05 0.31
C ALA A 21 9.74 0.03 0.13
N LEU A 22 9.00 -0.32 1.16
CA LEU A 22 7.54 -0.29 1.12
C LEU A 22 7.02 1.12 0.90
N SER A 23 7.60 2.11 1.58
CA SER A 23 7.23 3.51 1.38
C SER A 23 7.44 3.96 -0.06
N GLN A 24 8.56 3.55 -0.68
CA GLN A 24 8.86 3.86 -2.07
C GLN A 24 7.85 3.22 -3.03
N GLU A 25 7.47 1.97 -2.76
CA GLU A 25 6.50 1.28 -3.60
C GLU A 25 5.10 1.87 -3.45
N ILE A 26 4.73 2.31 -2.26
CA ILE A 26 3.46 3.01 -2.06
C ILE A 26 3.47 4.34 -2.81
N ALA A 27 4.56 5.09 -2.74
CA ALA A 27 4.69 6.34 -3.49
C ALA A 27 4.62 6.10 -4.99
N ALA A 28 5.23 5.01 -5.47
CA ALA A 28 5.17 4.62 -6.87
C ALA A 28 3.74 4.27 -7.29
N ALA A 29 3.00 3.59 -6.43
CA ALA A 29 1.59 3.26 -6.69
C ALA A 29 0.73 4.51 -6.77
N ILE A 30 0.93 5.46 -5.87
CA ILE A 30 0.21 6.75 -5.89
C ILE A 30 0.47 7.48 -7.21
N SER A 31 1.73 7.55 -7.61
CA SER A 31 2.12 8.21 -8.86
C SER A 31 1.51 7.49 -10.07
N ALA A 32 1.50 6.16 -10.05
CA ALA A 32 0.92 5.36 -11.14
C ALA A 32 -0.58 5.60 -11.27
N ILE A 33 -1.29 5.71 -10.15
CA ILE A 33 -2.73 6.02 -10.16
C ILE A 33 -2.97 7.40 -10.74
N GLU A 34 -2.19 8.38 -10.31
CA GLU A 34 -2.33 9.77 -10.79
C GLU A 34 -2.03 9.90 -12.28
N ARG A 35 -1.15 9.06 -12.81
CA ARG A 35 -0.76 9.08 -14.22
C ARG A 35 -1.47 8.06 -15.07
N ASN A 36 -2.41 7.31 -14.50
CA ASN A 36 -3.14 6.23 -15.18
C ASN A 36 -2.22 5.17 -15.80
N GLN A 37 -1.19 4.79 -15.08
CA GLN A 37 -0.21 3.79 -15.54
C GLN A 37 -0.49 2.46 -14.87
N LEU A 38 -1.40 1.70 -15.44
CA LEU A 38 -1.90 0.45 -14.85
C LEU A 38 -0.79 -0.59 -14.63
N LYS A 39 0.08 -0.76 -15.62
CA LYS A 39 1.16 -1.75 -15.50
C LYS A 39 2.12 -1.40 -14.35
N GLN A 40 2.41 -0.14 -14.18
CA GLN A 40 3.27 0.32 -13.08
C GLN A 40 2.58 0.15 -11.74
N LEU A 41 1.27 0.39 -11.69
CA LEU A 41 0.49 0.16 -10.49
C LEU A 41 0.50 -1.33 -10.10
N GLU A 42 0.29 -2.21 -11.06
CA GLU A 42 0.34 -3.66 -10.81
C GLU A 42 1.71 -4.10 -10.30
N ALA A 43 2.78 -3.59 -10.89
CA ALA A 43 4.13 -3.88 -10.43
C ALA A 43 4.37 -3.39 -9.01
N ALA A 44 3.92 -2.18 -8.70
CA ALA A 44 4.04 -1.62 -7.36
C ALA A 44 3.27 -2.44 -6.33
N ILE A 45 2.07 -2.90 -6.67
CA ILE A 45 1.27 -3.74 -5.78
C ILE A 45 1.97 -5.07 -5.51
N ARG A 46 2.52 -5.72 -6.53
CA ARG A 46 3.28 -6.97 -6.35
C ARG A 46 4.49 -6.76 -5.47
N ASN A 47 5.21 -5.67 -5.67
CA ASN A 47 6.36 -5.34 -4.85
C ASN A 47 5.96 -5.08 -3.40
N GLN A 48 4.84 -4.40 -3.18
CA GLN A 48 4.30 -4.18 -1.83
C GLN A 48 3.98 -5.51 -1.15
N GLU A 49 3.36 -6.44 -1.85
CA GLU A 49 3.05 -7.76 -1.30
C GLU A 49 4.32 -8.50 -0.88
N THR A 50 5.32 -8.49 -1.74
CA THR A 50 6.61 -9.14 -1.47
C THR A 50 7.27 -8.52 -0.23
N ILE A 51 7.29 -7.20 -0.15
CA ILE A 51 7.89 -6.49 0.98
C ILE A 51 7.10 -6.75 2.27
N CYS A 52 5.77 -6.75 2.20
CA CYS A 52 4.94 -7.04 3.37
C CYS A 52 5.17 -8.45 3.89
N HIS A 53 5.31 -9.45 3.01
CA HIS A 53 5.66 -10.80 3.42
C HIS A 53 7.03 -10.84 4.09
N ALA A 54 8.00 -10.13 3.55
CA ALA A 54 9.33 -10.04 4.15
C ALA A 54 9.29 -9.37 5.52
N LEU A 55 8.49 -8.32 5.67
CA LEU A 55 8.32 -7.63 6.95
C LEU A 55 7.68 -8.53 8.00
N LEU A 56 6.67 -9.30 7.60
CA LEU A 56 6.03 -10.25 8.50
C LEU A 56 6.99 -11.36 8.95
N ALA A 57 7.83 -11.82 8.04
CA ALA A 57 8.83 -12.85 8.34
C ALA A 57 9.95 -12.31 9.22
N SER A 58 10.27 -11.02 9.12
CA SER A 58 11.35 -10.38 9.87
C SER A 58 10.87 -9.73 11.16
N LYS A 59 9.85 -10.29 11.81
CA LYS A 59 9.38 -9.78 13.09
C LYS A 59 10.52 -9.72 14.08
N GLY A 60 11.09 -8.54 14.24
CA GLY A 60 12.10 -8.29 15.21
C GLY A 60 11.57 -8.43 16.62
N SER A 61 12.47 -8.65 17.56
CA SER A 61 12.12 -8.76 18.97
C SER A 61 11.37 -7.49 19.42
N PRO A 62 10.24 -7.67 20.10
CA PRO A 62 9.35 -6.55 20.43
C PRO A 62 9.88 -5.60 21.50
N GLY A 63 11.13 -5.65 21.86
CA GLY A 63 11.65 -4.81 22.93
C GLY A 63 12.64 -3.73 22.52
N SER A 64 13.06 -3.68 21.28
CA SER A 64 14.15 -2.79 20.89
C SER A 64 13.82 -1.89 19.72
N ARG A 65 12.67 -1.22 19.79
CA ARG A 65 12.32 -0.24 18.76
C ARG A 65 13.14 1.02 18.97
N LYS A 66 14.09 1.24 18.08
CA LYS A 66 14.82 2.49 18.05
C LYS A 66 13.95 3.62 17.53
N PRO A 67 14.21 4.87 17.93
CA PRO A 67 13.44 6.01 17.44
C PRO A 67 13.37 6.11 15.92
N ALA A 68 14.45 5.73 15.23
CA ALA A 68 14.48 5.75 13.76
C ALA A 68 13.45 4.80 13.16
N VAL A 69 13.26 3.61 13.74
CA VAL A 69 12.29 2.63 13.28
C VAL A 69 10.86 3.14 13.54
N GLU A 70 10.64 3.70 14.72
CA GLU A 70 9.31 4.26 15.05
C GLU A 70 8.94 5.43 14.13
N GLU A 71 9.91 6.28 13.82
CA GLU A 71 9.72 7.39 12.91
C GLU A 71 9.40 6.89 11.50
N ALA A 72 10.11 5.86 11.04
CA ALA A 72 9.86 5.25 9.74
C ALA A 72 8.47 4.63 9.68
N HIS A 73 8.04 3.95 10.76
CA HIS A 73 6.69 3.39 10.85
C HIS A 73 5.61 4.49 10.85
N ALA A 74 5.85 5.58 11.55
CA ALA A 74 4.91 6.70 11.57
C ALA A 74 4.78 7.34 10.19
N SER A 75 5.89 7.53 9.49
CA SER A 75 5.90 8.05 8.12
C SER A 75 5.18 7.11 7.16
N LEU A 76 5.41 5.81 7.32
CA LEU A 76 4.73 4.80 6.51
C LEU A 76 3.23 4.82 6.75
N ALA A 77 2.80 4.92 8.01
CA ALA A 77 1.39 4.99 8.35
C ALA A 77 0.71 6.22 7.72
N GLN A 78 1.39 7.37 7.74
CA GLN A 78 0.90 8.58 7.12
C GLN A 78 0.79 8.43 5.60
N LEU A 79 1.83 7.89 4.97
CA LEU A 79 1.83 7.65 3.54
C LEU A 79 0.73 6.65 3.15
N ASN A 80 0.50 5.64 3.97
CA ASN A 80 -0.55 4.65 3.74
C ASN A 80 -1.95 5.29 3.80
N ARG A 81 -2.15 6.28 4.66
CA ARG A 81 -3.40 7.04 4.69
C ARG A 81 -3.61 7.83 3.40
N VAL A 82 -2.55 8.45 2.90
CA VAL A 82 -2.60 9.15 1.62
C VAL A 82 -2.93 8.18 0.50
N TYR A 83 -2.28 7.03 0.49
CA TYR A 83 -2.52 5.98 -0.50
C TYR A 83 -3.97 5.51 -0.47
N ALA A 84 -4.50 5.23 0.71
CA ALA A 84 -5.89 4.82 0.87
C ALA A 84 -6.85 5.89 0.31
N GLY A 85 -6.56 7.16 0.56
CA GLY A 85 -7.34 8.27 0.01
C GLY A 85 -7.28 8.35 -1.50
N VAL A 86 -6.10 8.14 -2.08
CA VAL A 86 -5.91 8.15 -3.54
C VAL A 86 -6.65 7.00 -4.18
N VAL A 87 -6.55 5.80 -3.61
CA VAL A 87 -7.26 4.61 -4.11
C VAL A 87 -8.77 4.83 -4.05
N LYS A 88 -9.26 5.40 -2.96
CA LYS A 88 -10.68 5.67 -2.78
C LYS A 88 -11.19 6.65 -3.83
N ARG A 89 -10.43 7.71 -4.13
CA ARG A 89 -10.79 8.66 -5.18
C ARG A 89 -10.75 8.04 -6.56
N ALA A 90 -9.74 7.22 -6.85
CA ALA A 90 -9.62 6.52 -8.12
C ALA A 90 -10.79 5.56 -8.33
N LYS A 91 -11.18 4.84 -7.27
CA LYS A 91 -12.33 3.95 -7.31
C LYS A 91 -13.62 4.73 -7.58
N ARG A 92 -13.78 5.88 -6.96
CA ARG A 92 -14.93 6.75 -7.19
C ARG A 92 -15.01 7.23 -8.64
N CYS A 93 -13.87 7.62 -9.20
CA CYS A 93 -13.81 8.00 -10.61
C CYS A 93 -14.16 6.85 -11.53
N ALA A 94 -13.67 5.66 -11.25
CA ALA A 94 -13.98 4.46 -12.02
C ALA A 94 -15.49 4.14 -11.96
N ASP A 95 -16.09 4.25 -10.78
CA ASP A 95 -17.52 4.03 -10.60
C ASP A 95 -18.35 5.03 -11.40
N LEU A 96 -17.95 6.30 -11.38
CA LEU A 96 -18.63 7.34 -12.16
C LEU A 96 -18.52 7.07 -13.67
N LEU A 97 -17.35 6.67 -14.14
CA LEU A 97 -17.17 6.31 -15.55
C LEU A 97 -18.01 5.11 -15.94
N LEU A 98 -18.05 4.09 -15.11
CA LEU A 98 -18.89 2.92 -15.34
C LEU A 98 -20.37 3.30 -15.34
N ALA A 99 -20.78 4.20 -14.47
CA ALA A 99 -22.15 4.70 -14.45
C ALA A 99 -22.51 5.43 -15.73
N LEU A 100 -21.60 6.24 -16.26
CA LEU A 100 -21.81 6.97 -17.49
C LEU A 100 -21.87 6.04 -18.71
N TYR A 101 -20.95 5.09 -18.79
CA TYR A 101 -20.93 4.12 -19.91
C TYR A 101 -21.95 3.01 -19.74
N GLY A 102 -22.27 2.67 -18.51
CA GLY A 102 -23.20 1.59 -18.19
C GLY A 102 -24.66 1.93 -18.43
N GLN A 103 -25.01 3.20 -18.58
CA GLN A 103 -26.39 3.62 -18.84
C GLN A 103 -26.92 3.13 -20.18
N GLY A 104 -26.02 2.75 -21.10
CA GLY A 104 -26.40 2.20 -22.36
C GLY A 104 -26.44 0.67 -22.43
N TYR A 105 -26.02 -0.04 -21.38
CA TYR A 105 -25.79 -1.48 -21.41
C TYR A 105 -26.45 -2.25 -20.26
N GLY A 106 -27.70 -2.04 -20.02
CA GLY A 106 -28.36 -2.82 -18.98
C GLY A 106 -27.96 -2.38 -17.58
N SER A 107 -28.55 -1.31 -17.18
CA SER A 107 -28.27 -0.63 -15.92
C SER A 107 -28.61 -1.42 -14.67
N ASP A 108 -29.39 -2.50 -14.78
CA ASP A 108 -29.91 -3.21 -13.62
C ASP A 108 -28.81 -3.91 -12.79
N VAL A 109 -27.86 -4.52 -13.49
CA VAL A 109 -26.76 -5.23 -12.85
C VAL A 109 -25.79 -4.24 -12.19
N SER A 110 -25.53 -3.13 -12.86
CA SER A 110 -24.61 -2.13 -12.35
C SER A 110 -25.14 -1.40 -11.12
N LEU A 111 -26.46 -1.27 -10.98
CA LEU A 111 -27.07 -0.65 -9.81
C LEU A 111 -26.89 -1.49 -8.57
N ALA A 112 -27.04 -2.80 -8.66
CA ALA A 112 -26.84 -3.71 -7.55
C ALA A 112 -25.38 -3.69 -7.08
N ASP A 113 -24.46 -3.71 -8.01
CA ASP A 113 -23.03 -3.65 -7.71
C ASP A 113 -22.65 -2.32 -7.06
N ARG A 114 -23.16 -1.21 -7.57
CA ARG A 114 -22.91 0.10 -6.98
C ARG A 114 -23.44 0.21 -5.57
N HIS A 115 -24.58 -0.37 -5.29
CA HIS A 115 -25.17 -0.33 -3.97
C HIS A 115 -24.31 -1.11 -2.98
N SER A 116 -23.81 -2.27 -3.37
CA SER A 116 -22.90 -3.07 -2.59
C SER A 116 -21.61 -2.32 -2.28
N TRP A 117 -21.08 -1.61 -3.26
CA TRP A 117 -19.82 -0.87 -3.11
C TRP A 117 -19.97 0.36 -2.22
N SER A 118 -21.10 1.04 -2.29
CA SER A 118 -21.32 2.20 -1.44
C SER A 118 -21.50 1.83 0.03
N CYS A 119 -21.93 0.62 0.32
CA CYS A 119 -22.03 0.12 1.69
C CYS A 119 -20.66 -0.12 2.33
N GLU A 120 -19.65 -0.40 1.52
CA GLU A 120 -18.29 -0.61 1.99
C GLU A 120 -17.50 0.69 2.13
N ALA A 121 -17.98 1.72 1.55
CA ALA A 121 -17.35 3.03 1.66
C ALA A 121 -17.75 3.72 2.94
#